data_961102f6fd9e8ba59e44d00a004e17fc
#
_entry.id   961102f6fd9e8ba59e44d00a004e17fc
#
_cell.length_a   1.000
_cell.length_b   1.000
_cell.length_c   1.000
_cell.angle_alpha   90.00
_cell.angle_beta   90.00
_cell.angle_gamma   90.00
#
_symmetry.space_group_name_H-M   'P 1'
#
loop_
_entity.id
_entity.type
_entity.pdbx_description
1 polymer ?
#
loop_
_entity_poly.entity_id
_entity_poly.type
_entity_poly.pdbx_seq_one_letter_code
_entity_poly.pdbx_strand_id
1 'polypeptide(L)'
;VTCLNNFLDAVEAALVAKDEAWGKFYNISNGDPRRFGDILKAYSERHGKGMKRRSVPTFLVAFFAYSSVAIASLIPGKPWEPRLTPYGLRQITQTLRLDISGAQEALQWNPEMTFEQGVEELK
;
A
#
# COMPACT_ATOMS: atom_id res chain seq x y z
N VAL A 1 -3.50 -3.42 0.91
CA VAL A 1 -2.89 -4.53 0.15
C VAL A 1 -3.94 -5.11 -0.77
N THR A 2 -3.53 -5.58 -1.93
CA THR A 2 -4.40 -6.26 -2.90
C THR A 2 -3.67 -7.51 -3.37
N CYS A 3 -4.28 -8.68 -3.23
CA CYS A 3 -3.78 -9.91 -3.81
C CYS A 3 -4.05 -9.91 -5.32
N LEU A 4 -3.15 -10.52 -6.09
CA LEU A 4 -3.26 -10.54 -7.54
C LEU A 4 -4.57 -11.20 -8.02
N ASN A 5 -4.94 -12.32 -7.42
CA ASN A 5 -6.15 -13.04 -7.80
C ASN A 5 -7.40 -12.18 -7.56
N ASN A 6 -7.54 -11.57 -6.37
CA ASN A 6 -8.64 -10.64 -6.09
C ASN A 6 -8.71 -9.48 -7.10
N PHE A 7 -7.55 -9.00 -7.58
CA PHE A 7 -7.51 -7.97 -8.60
C PHE A 7 -7.99 -8.50 -9.96
N LEU A 8 -7.55 -9.70 -10.35
CA LEU A 8 -7.98 -10.34 -11.60
C LEU A 8 -9.49 -10.62 -11.59
N ASP A 9 -10.01 -11.13 -10.47
CA ASP A 9 -11.46 -11.37 -10.29
C ASP A 9 -12.25 -10.07 -10.41
N ALA A 10 -11.72 -8.95 -9.87
CA ALA A 10 -12.35 -7.64 -10.02
C ALA A 10 -12.35 -7.15 -11.48
N VAL A 11 -11.27 -7.43 -12.24
CA VAL A 11 -11.20 -7.09 -13.67
C VAL A 11 -12.20 -7.95 -14.46
N GLU A 12 -12.28 -9.25 -14.19
CA GLU A 12 -13.26 -10.12 -14.82
C GLU A 12 -14.69 -9.68 -14.53
N ALA A 13 -14.99 -9.35 -13.26
CA ALA A 13 -16.28 -8.80 -12.87
C ALA A 13 -16.60 -7.49 -13.61
N ALA A 14 -15.60 -6.63 -13.80
CA ALA A 14 -15.80 -5.37 -14.53
C ALA A 14 -16.10 -5.60 -16.03
N LEU A 15 -15.53 -6.64 -16.66
CA LEU A 15 -15.77 -6.95 -18.08
C LEU A 15 -17.21 -7.43 -18.35
N VAL A 16 -17.85 -8.04 -17.34
CA VAL A 16 -19.24 -8.54 -17.46
C VAL A 16 -20.24 -7.65 -16.72
N ALA A 17 -19.78 -6.53 -16.14
CA ALA A 17 -20.64 -5.62 -15.40
C ALA A 17 -21.65 -4.92 -16.33
N LYS A 18 -22.76 -4.46 -15.73
CA LYS A 18 -23.79 -3.69 -16.43
C LYS A 18 -23.24 -2.35 -16.91
N ASP A 19 -23.88 -1.79 -17.94
CA ASP A 19 -23.49 -0.50 -18.55
C ASP A 19 -23.39 0.64 -17.53
N GLU A 20 -24.19 0.62 -16.47
CA GLU A 20 -24.18 1.60 -15.39
C GLU A 20 -22.89 1.63 -14.57
N ALA A 21 -22.10 0.55 -14.61
CA ALA A 21 -20.80 0.45 -13.95
C ALA A 21 -19.67 1.07 -14.76
N TRP A 22 -19.86 1.29 -16.06
CA TRP A 22 -18.83 1.81 -16.95
C TRP A 22 -18.59 3.32 -16.78
N GLY A 23 -17.38 3.76 -17.07
CA GLY A 23 -16.98 5.16 -16.96
C GLY A 23 -16.80 5.67 -15.52
N LYS A 24 -16.73 4.80 -14.56
CA LYS A 24 -16.51 5.12 -13.14
C LYS A 24 -15.15 4.61 -12.65
N PHE A 25 -14.71 5.13 -11.51
CA PHE A 25 -13.50 4.71 -10.83
C PHE A 25 -13.86 3.88 -9.61
N TYR A 26 -13.18 2.76 -9.44
CA TYR A 26 -13.38 1.85 -8.32
C TYR A 26 -12.08 1.60 -7.56
N ASN A 27 -12.13 1.64 -6.24
CA ASN A 27 -11.03 1.20 -5.42
C ASN A 27 -11.11 -0.33 -5.28
N ILE A 28 -10.01 -1.00 -5.59
CA ILE A 28 -9.88 -2.45 -5.44
C ILE A 28 -8.84 -2.74 -4.38
N SER A 29 -9.22 -3.46 -3.34
CA SER A 29 -8.31 -3.94 -2.30
C SER A 29 -8.90 -5.16 -1.60
N ASN A 30 -8.08 -5.87 -0.79
CA ASN A 30 -8.56 -6.99 0.01
C ASN A 30 -9.55 -6.59 1.13
N GLY A 31 -9.85 -5.28 1.30
CA GLY A 31 -10.72 -4.81 2.38
C GLY A 31 -10.13 -4.96 3.79
N ASP A 32 -8.93 -5.51 3.92
CA ASP A 32 -8.24 -5.81 5.17
C ASP A 32 -7.11 -4.80 5.42
N PRO A 33 -7.33 -3.77 6.26
CA PRO A 33 -6.33 -2.76 6.54
C PRO A 33 -5.25 -3.32 7.46
N ARG A 34 -4.01 -3.38 6.98
CA ARG A 34 -2.85 -3.88 7.73
C ARG A 34 -1.78 -2.82 7.91
N ARG A 35 -1.04 -2.95 9.00
CA ARG A 35 0.14 -2.10 9.23
C ARG A 35 1.24 -2.51 8.26
N PHE A 36 1.91 -1.54 7.66
CA PHE A 36 3.01 -1.80 6.74
C PHE A 36 4.11 -2.70 7.32
N GLY A 37 4.41 -2.53 8.61
CA GLY A 37 5.38 -3.38 9.31
C GLY A 37 4.96 -4.85 9.43
N ASP A 38 3.67 -5.15 9.46
CA ASP A 38 3.17 -6.53 9.53
C ASP A 38 3.22 -7.18 8.15
N ILE A 39 2.97 -6.40 7.09
CA ILE A 39 3.14 -6.84 5.70
C ILE A 39 4.62 -7.21 5.44
N LEU A 40 5.55 -6.32 5.80
CA LEU A 40 6.98 -6.58 5.64
C LEU A 40 7.46 -7.80 6.45
N LYS A 41 6.91 -7.96 7.66
CA LYS A 41 7.23 -9.12 8.52
C LYS A 41 6.79 -10.42 7.84
N ALA A 42 5.53 -10.52 7.42
CA ALA A 42 5.00 -11.70 6.75
C ALA A 42 5.83 -12.03 5.50
N TYR A 43 6.16 -11.03 4.69
CA TYR A 43 6.99 -11.19 3.50
C TYR A 43 8.41 -11.69 3.85
N SER A 44 9.05 -11.13 4.87
CA SER A 44 10.41 -11.54 5.26
C SER A 44 10.46 -12.95 5.84
N GLU A 45 9.44 -13.35 6.61
CA GLU A 45 9.30 -14.70 7.14
C GLU A 45 9.12 -15.73 6.01
N ARG A 46 8.32 -15.40 5.01
CA ARG A 46 8.12 -16.26 3.84
C ARG A 46 9.41 -16.52 3.06
N HIS A 47 10.31 -15.53 2.98
CA HIS A 47 11.62 -15.67 2.33
C HIS A 47 12.74 -16.15 3.28
N GLY A 48 12.41 -16.68 4.45
CA GLY A 48 13.39 -17.22 5.40
C GLY A 48 14.32 -16.18 6.02
N LYS A 49 13.98 -14.87 5.91
CA LYS A 49 14.77 -13.76 6.44
C LYS A 49 14.07 -13.18 7.66
N GLY A 50 14.55 -13.48 8.86
CA GLY A 50 14.04 -12.86 10.07
C GLY A 50 14.25 -11.34 10.05
N MET A 51 13.17 -10.56 10.18
CA MET A 51 13.24 -9.11 10.24
C MET A 51 13.32 -8.64 11.71
N LYS A 52 14.41 -7.96 12.08
CA LYS A 52 14.51 -7.30 13.40
C LYS A 52 13.74 -5.97 13.34
N ARG A 53 12.63 -5.87 14.04
CA ARG A 53 11.91 -4.60 14.21
C ARG A 53 12.66 -3.71 15.21
N ARG A 54 13.01 -2.51 14.77
CA ARG A 54 13.42 -1.42 15.66
C ARG A 54 12.37 -0.32 15.58
N SER A 55 11.81 0.02 16.73
CA SER A 55 10.92 1.18 16.82
C SER A 55 11.78 2.44 16.94
N VAL A 56 11.60 3.35 15.99
CA VAL A 56 12.21 4.68 16.03
C VAL A 56 11.10 5.69 16.31
N PRO A 57 11.27 6.58 17.30
CA PRO A 57 10.27 7.63 17.56
C PRO A 57 10.01 8.48 16.32
N THR A 58 8.73 8.67 15.99
CA THR A 58 8.31 9.34 14.75
C THR A 58 8.85 10.77 14.65
N PHE A 59 9.02 11.47 15.79
CA PHE A 59 9.56 12.83 15.78
C PHE A 59 11.01 12.89 15.29
N LEU A 60 11.85 11.89 15.62
CA LEU A 60 13.22 11.83 15.09
C LEU A 60 13.23 11.61 13.58
N VAL A 61 12.39 10.69 13.11
CA VAL A 61 12.26 10.42 11.68
C VAL A 61 11.75 11.66 10.94
N ALA A 62 10.77 12.36 11.51
CA ALA A 62 10.27 13.61 10.98
C ALA A 62 11.37 14.70 10.93
N PHE A 63 12.11 14.86 12.02
CA PHE A 63 13.23 15.82 12.06
C PHE A 63 14.24 15.57 10.94
N PHE A 64 14.65 14.31 10.73
CA PHE A 64 15.56 13.94 9.64
C PHE A 64 14.94 14.18 8.26
N ALA A 65 13.65 13.89 8.08
CA ALA A 65 12.96 14.12 6.82
C ALA A 65 12.89 15.60 6.45
N TYR A 66 12.54 16.47 7.40
CA TYR A 66 12.49 17.92 7.17
C TYR A 66 13.88 18.53 6.98
N SER A 67 14.86 18.09 7.79
CA SER A 67 16.24 18.58 7.68
C SER A 67 16.87 18.20 6.34
N SER A 68 16.62 16.97 5.84
CA SER A 68 17.16 16.52 4.55
C SER A 68 16.61 17.34 3.38
N VAL A 69 15.33 17.70 3.41
CA VAL A 69 14.72 18.57 2.40
C VAL A 69 15.30 19.99 2.46
N ALA A 70 15.46 20.54 3.68
CA ALA A 70 16.06 21.87 3.86
C ALA A 70 17.51 21.91 3.37
N ILE A 71 18.32 20.90 3.65
CA ILE A 71 19.71 20.81 3.16
C ILE A 71 19.72 20.65 1.63
N ALA A 72 18.83 19.83 1.07
CA ALA A 72 18.73 19.64 -0.38
C ALA A 72 18.43 20.97 -1.11
N SER A 73 17.59 21.83 -0.51
CA SER A 73 17.23 23.12 -1.10
C SER A 73 18.38 24.15 -1.10
N LEU A 74 19.40 23.94 -0.27
CA LEU A 74 20.58 24.83 -0.16
C LEU A 74 21.70 24.46 -1.14
N ILE A 75 21.62 23.31 -1.80
CA ILE A 75 22.67 22.83 -2.73
C ILE A 75 22.25 23.22 -4.16
N PRO A 76 22.87 24.23 -4.79
CA PRO A 76 22.57 24.60 -6.17
C PRO A 76 23.14 23.57 -7.15
N GLY A 77 22.41 23.20 -8.18
CA GLY A 77 22.95 22.55 -9.39
C GLY A 77 22.58 21.09 -9.61
N LYS A 78 22.21 20.29 -8.63
CA LYS A 78 21.68 18.94 -8.85
C LYS A 78 20.49 18.69 -7.94
N PRO A 79 19.34 18.26 -8.46
CA PRO A 79 18.23 17.88 -7.60
C PRO A 79 18.63 16.60 -6.83
N TRP A 80 19.14 16.79 -5.61
CA TRP A 80 19.30 15.69 -4.69
C TRP A 80 17.93 15.37 -4.08
N GLU A 81 17.35 14.28 -4.52
CA GLU A 81 16.10 13.80 -3.94
C GLU A 81 16.38 13.03 -2.65
N PRO A 82 16.01 13.58 -1.49
CA PRO A 82 16.17 12.88 -0.22
C PRO A 82 15.34 11.58 -0.25
N ARG A 83 15.95 10.47 0.15
CA ARG A 83 15.28 9.16 0.21
C ARG A 83 14.10 9.13 1.18
N LEU A 84 14.11 10.01 2.16
CA LEU A 84 13.03 10.17 3.13
C LEU A 84 12.49 11.59 3.03
N THR A 85 11.29 11.71 2.49
CA THR A 85 10.56 12.99 2.41
C THR A 85 9.45 13.04 3.44
N PRO A 86 8.98 14.23 3.87
CA PRO A 86 7.81 14.37 4.73
C PRO A 86 6.56 13.69 4.14
N TYR A 87 6.43 13.71 2.82
CA TYR A 87 5.34 13.01 2.13
C TYR A 87 5.45 11.49 2.28
N GLY A 88 6.63 10.91 2.01
CA GLY A 88 6.88 9.48 2.18
C GLY A 88 6.68 9.02 3.63
N LEU A 89 7.10 9.85 4.60
CA LEU A 89 6.87 9.58 6.02
C LEU A 89 5.37 9.51 6.34
N ARG A 90 4.57 10.43 5.83
CA ARG A 90 3.11 10.42 6.00
C ARG A 90 2.48 9.15 5.43
N GLN A 91 2.88 8.73 4.24
CA GLN A 91 2.38 7.50 3.61
C GLN A 91 2.62 6.24 4.46
N ILE A 92 3.76 6.18 5.16
CA ILE A 92 4.13 5.02 6.00
C ILE A 92 3.46 5.08 7.38
N THR A 93 3.25 6.28 7.92
CA THR A 93 2.74 6.47 9.29
C THR A 93 1.22 6.61 9.37
N GLN A 94 0.57 7.02 8.27
CA GLN A 94 -0.88 7.14 8.22
C GLN A 94 -1.52 5.80 7.81
N THR A 95 -2.64 5.49 8.43
CA THR A 95 -3.47 4.36 8.03
C THR A 95 -4.27 4.75 6.79
N LEU A 96 -3.91 4.21 5.63
CA LEU A 96 -4.69 4.34 4.42
C LEU A 96 -5.73 3.22 4.39
N ARG A 97 -6.99 3.58 4.42
CA ARG A 97 -8.12 2.67 4.27
C ARG A 97 -8.84 3.01 2.97
N LEU A 98 -8.86 2.09 2.04
CA LEU A 98 -9.62 2.24 0.80
C LEU A 98 -11.04 1.71 1.03
N ASP A 99 -12.02 2.52 0.71
CA ASP A 99 -13.41 2.09 0.64
C ASP A 99 -13.64 1.36 -0.68
N ILE A 100 -14.03 0.09 -0.60
CA ILE A 100 -14.29 -0.78 -1.74
C ILE A 100 -15.79 -1.01 -1.98
N SER A 101 -16.67 -0.40 -1.19
CA SER A 101 -18.12 -0.60 -1.29
C SER A 101 -18.66 -0.31 -2.68
N GLY A 102 -18.17 0.74 -3.34
CA GLY A 102 -18.55 1.06 -4.71
C GLY A 102 -18.21 -0.04 -5.73
N ALA A 103 -17.08 -0.73 -5.56
CA ALA A 103 -16.71 -1.87 -6.40
C ALA A 103 -17.60 -3.09 -6.09
N GLN A 104 -17.85 -3.35 -4.81
CA GLN A 104 -18.71 -4.46 -4.37
C GLN A 104 -20.12 -4.36 -4.92
N GLU A 105 -20.70 -3.16 -4.87
CA GLU A 105 -22.07 -2.91 -5.35
C GLU A 105 -22.17 -2.91 -6.87
N ALA A 106 -21.29 -2.17 -7.55
CA ALA A 106 -21.40 -1.97 -8.99
C ALA A 106 -20.91 -3.17 -9.81
N LEU A 107 -19.86 -3.86 -9.34
CA LEU A 107 -19.28 -5.01 -10.03
C LEU A 107 -19.76 -6.34 -9.49
N GLN A 108 -20.56 -6.36 -8.41
CA GLN A 108 -20.98 -7.57 -7.70
C GLN A 108 -19.78 -8.45 -7.31
N TRP A 109 -18.68 -7.80 -6.93
CA TRP A 109 -17.39 -8.43 -6.65
C TRP A 109 -17.06 -8.33 -5.16
N ASN A 110 -16.47 -9.38 -4.60
CA ASN A 110 -15.92 -9.40 -3.25
C ASN A 110 -14.55 -10.04 -3.24
N PRO A 111 -13.59 -9.54 -2.44
CA PRO A 111 -12.29 -10.18 -2.31
C PRO A 111 -12.44 -11.53 -1.57
N GLU A 112 -12.09 -12.63 -2.23
CA GLU A 112 -12.16 -13.97 -1.66
C GLU A 112 -10.85 -14.42 -1.03
N MET A 113 -9.73 -13.99 -1.61
CA MET A 113 -8.40 -14.34 -1.13
C MET A 113 -7.97 -13.46 0.05
N THR A 114 -7.57 -14.08 1.15
CA THR A 114 -7.01 -13.38 2.31
C THR A 114 -5.56 -12.96 2.07
N PHE A 115 -5.06 -12.02 2.89
CA PHE A 115 -3.65 -11.60 2.82
C PHE A 115 -2.70 -12.77 3.08
N GLU A 116 -3.02 -13.63 4.04
CA GLU A 116 -2.21 -14.80 4.40
C GLU A 116 -2.07 -15.77 3.23
N GLN A 117 -3.18 -16.08 2.58
CA GLN A 117 -3.18 -16.93 1.37
C GLN A 117 -2.34 -16.31 0.26
N GLY A 118 -2.48 -15.00 0.04
CA GLY A 118 -1.67 -14.29 -0.96
C GLY A 118 -0.16 -14.28 -0.64
N VAL A 119 0.22 -14.28 0.64
CA VAL A 119 1.63 -14.40 1.05
C VAL A 119 2.15 -15.84 0.85
N GLU A 120 1.32 -16.86 1.05
CA GLU A 120 1.70 -18.26 0.82
C GLU A 120 1.96 -18.56 -0.67
N GLU A 121 1.27 -17.89 -1.58
CA GLU A 121 1.47 -18.04 -3.03
C GLU A 121 2.75 -17.37 -3.54
N LEU A 122 3.40 -16.50 -2.78
CA LEU A 122 4.67 -15.89 -3.16
C LEU A 122 5.78 -16.96 -3.22
N LYS A 123 6.34 -17.14 -4.39
CA LYS A 123 7.47 -18.06 -4.66
C LYS A 123 8.80 -17.35 -4.45
#